data_dae036f26662b6eaa21164c729c0b682
#
_entry.id   dae036f26662b6eaa21164c729c0b682
#
_cell.length_a   1.000
_cell.length_b   1.000
_cell.length_c   1.000
_cell.angle_alpha   90.00
_cell.angle_beta   90.00
_cell.angle_gamma   90.00
#
_symmetry.space_group_name_H-M   'P 1'
#
loop_
_entity.id
_entity.type
_entity.pdbx_description
1 polymer ?
#
loop_
_entity_poly.entity_id
_entity_poly.type
_entity_poly.pdbx_seq_one_letter_code
_entity_poly.pdbx_strand_id
1 'polypeptide(L)'
;MAEHILKPCPRCKRLIPYGLSYCKDCRLVAETEAREAKERRAEQRRKKYNQEYNSRRDPKYAAFYRSKAWKMTSKGKLASIGYRCEARVSPACTRIACEVHHIKPIKTAEGWEKRLEWENLMGVCIQCHNVLDNKTFRSKKDNDVIDLRAVER
;
A
#
# COMPACT_ATOMS: atom_id res chain seq x y z
N MET A 1 -54.85 5.58 -14.08
CA MET A 1 -53.80 4.53 -14.23
C MET A 1 -52.65 5.20 -14.93
N ALA A 2 -51.49 5.30 -14.28
CA ALA A 2 -50.32 5.96 -14.91
C ALA A 2 -49.82 5.03 -16.03
N GLU A 3 -49.89 5.48 -17.28
CA GLU A 3 -49.26 4.79 -18.41
C GLU A 3 -47.74 4.76 -18.18
N HIS A 4 -47.19 3.57 -17.97
CA HIS A 4 -45.77 3.40 -17.87
C HIS A 4 -45.14 3.60 -19.26
N ILE A 5 -44.52 4.74 -19.48
CA ILE A 5 -43.77 5.01 -20.71
C ILE A 5 -42.57 4.01 -20.73
N LEU A 6 -42.53 3.21 -21.82
CA LEU A 6 -41.48 2.22 -22.04
C LEU A 6 -40.47 2.73 -23.06
N LYS A 7 -39.23 2.29 -22.92
CA LYS A 7 -38.14 2.52 -23.89
C LYS A 7 -37.36 1.23 -24.12
N PRO A 8 -36.67 1.07 -25.27
CA PRO A 8 -35.85 -0.10 -25.50
C PRO A 8 -34.58 -0.06 -24.63
N CYS A 9 -34.25 -1.18 -24.04
CA CYS A 9 -32.97 -1.35 -23.36
C CYS A 9 -31.81 -1.11 -24.35
N PRO A 10 -30.83 -0.26 -24.05
CA PRO A 10 -29.76 0.07 -24.99
C PRO A 10 -28.95 -1.15 -25.46
N ARG A 11 -28.86 -2.19 -24.63
CA ARG A 11 -28.04 -3.37 -24.88
C ARG A 11 -28.77 -4.50 -25.60
N CYS A 12 -29.96 -4.91 -25.10
CA CYS A 12 -30.69 -6.06 -25.64
C CYS A 12 -32.01 -5.70 -26.33
N LYS A 13 -32.37 -4.42 -26.39
CA LYS A 13 -33.58 -3.88 -27.04
C LYS A 13 -34.91 -4.30 -26.40
N ARG A 14 -34.94 -5.10 -25.33
CA ARG A 14 -36.19 -5.37 -24.57
C ARG A 14 -36.76 -4.07 -24.04
N LEU A 15 -38.09 -3.96 -24.04
CA LEU A 15 -38.78 -2.80 -23.49
C LEU A 15 -38.61 -2.76 -21.96
N ILE A 16 -38.24 -1.60 -21.44
CA ILE A 16 -38.02 -1.33 -20.01
C ILE A 16 -38.73 -0.02 -19.63
N PRO A 17 -39.12 0.16 -18.37
CA PRO A 17 -39.61 1.45 -17.86
C PRO A 17 -38.62 2.58 -18.15
N TYR A 18 -39.15 3.73 -18.55
CA TYR A 18 -38.32 4.88 -18.98
C TYR A 18 -37.26 5.31 -17.96
N GLY A 19 -37.53 5.17 -16.65
CA GLY A 19 -36.61 5.51 -15.57
C GLY A 19 -35.42 4.55 -15.40
N LEU A 20 -35.40 3.37 -16.04
CA LEU A 20 -34.34 2.38 -15.93
C LEU A 20 -33.29 2.56 -17.04
N SER A 21 -32.01 2.43 -16.69
CA SER A 21 -30.90 2.49 -17.67
C SER A 21 -30.78 1.18 -18.48
N TYR A 22 -31.03 0.03 -17.84
CA TYR A 22 -30.95 -1.31 -18.45
C TYR A 22 -32.06 -2.23 -17.93
N CYS A 23 -32.36 -3.31 -18.64
CA CYS A 23 -33.14 -4.41 -18.09
C CYS A 23 -32.34 -5.14 -16.99
N LYS A 24 -32.99 -5.95 -16.17
CA LYS A 24 -32.37 -6.65 -15.03
C LYS A 24 -31.09 -7.39 -15.42
N ASP A 25 -31.15 -8.20 -16.50
CA ASP A 25 -30.00 -9.01 -16.95
C ASP A 25 -28.84 -8.13 -17.45
N CYS A 26 -29.16 -7.13 -18.29
CA CYS A 26 -28.15 -6.21 -18.84
C CYS A 26 -27.54 -5.30 -17.78
N ARG A 27 -28.25 -4.99 -16.70
CA ARG A 27 -27.75 -4.23 -15.57
C ARG A 27 -26.64 -5.01 -14.85
N LEU A 28 -26.88 -6.30 -14.55
CA LEU A 28 -25.86 -7.14 -13.91
C LEU A 28 -24.58 -7.22 -14.75
N VAL A 29 -24.72 -7.38 -16.07
CA VAL A 29 -23.55 -7.38 -16.97
C VAL A 29 -22.85 -6.03 -16.98
N ALA A 30 -23.59 -4.91 -17.07
CA ALA A 30 -23.01 -3.58 -17.05
C ALA A 30 -22.28 -3.27 -15.71
N GLU A 31 -22.83 -3.72 -14.59
CA GLU A 31 -22.20 -3.57 -13.26
C GLU A 31 -20.90 -4.38 -13.15
N THR A 32 -20.87 -5.62 -13.68
CA THR A 32 -19.65 -6.43 -13.69
C THR A 32 -18.56 -5.80 -14.57
N GLU A 33 -18.89 -5.37 -15.78
CA GLU A 33 -17.99 -4.68 -16.69
C GLU A 33 -17.44 -3.37 -16.09
N ALA A 34 -18.31 -2.59 -15.43
CA ALA A 34 -17.90 -1.35 -14.75
C ALA A 34 -16.93 -1.62 -13.59
N ARG A 35 -17.17 -2.68 -12.80
CA ARG A 35 -16.28 -3.11 -11.72
C ARG A 35 -14.92 -3.51 -12.26
N GLU A 36 -14.89 -4.39 -13.26
CA GLU A 36 -13.64 -4.82 -13.88
C GLU A 36 -12.87 -3.67 -14.54
N ALA A 37 -13.58 -2.74 -15.19
CA ALA A 37 -12.94 -1.54 -15.75
C ALA A 37 -12.33 -0.65 -14.66
N LYS A 38 -13.00 -0.52 -13.51
CA LYS A 38 -12.48 0.21 -12.33
C LYS A 38 -11.22 -0.45 -11.76
N GLU A 39 -11.24 -1.78 -11.64
CA GLU A 39 -10.08 -2.56 -11.17
C GLU A 39 -8.89 -2.43 -12.12
N ARG A 40 -9.10 -2.60 -13.44
CA ARG A 40 -8.05 -2.39 -14.46
C ARG A 40 -7.44 -0.99 -14.40
N ARG A 41 -8.29 0.07 -14.27
CA ARG A 41 -7.80 1.45 -14.14
C ARG A 41 -7.02 1.67 -12.85
N ALA A 42 -7.45 1.06 -11.74
CA ALA A 42 -6.73 1.14 -10.47
C ALA A 42 -5.36 0.44 -10.55
N GLU A 43 -5.31 -0.72 -11.18
CA GLU A 43 -4.05 -1.45 -11.40
C GLU A 43 -3.09 -0.68 -12.31
N GLN A 44 -3.57 -0.11 -13.41
CA GLN A 44 -2.74 0.72 -14.30
C GLN A 44 -2.18 1.95 -13.57
N ARG A 45 -2.99 2.64 -12.76
CA ARG A 45 -2.52 3.76 -11.93
C ARG A 45 -1.45 3.33 -10.95
N ARG A 46 -1.63 2.16 -10.29
CA ARG A 46 -0.63 1.59 -9.37
C ARG A 46 0.67 1.26 -10.08
N LYS A 47 0.61 0.62 -11.26
CA LYS A 47 1.79 0.31 -12.08
C LYS A 47 2.54 1.59 -12.48
N LYS A 48 1.83 2.61 -12.98
CA LYS A 48 2.41 3.91 -13.35
C LYS A 48 3.07 4.59 -12.16
N TYR A 49 2.38 4.66 -11.02
CA TYR A 49 2.93 5.23 -9.79
C TYR A 49 4.21 4.51 -9.35
N ASN A 50 4.20 3.17 -9.34
CA ASN A 50 5.37 2.37 -8.97
C ASN A 50 6.53 2.57 -9.95
N GLN A 51 6.26 2.70 -11.24
CA GLN A 51 7.27 2.98 -12.25
C GLN A 51 7.91 4.36 -12.04
N GLU A 52 7.09 5.40 -11.85
CA GLU A 52 7.56 6.76 -11.55
C GLU A 52 8.35 6.81 -10.22
N TYR A 53 7.86 6.14 -9.19
CA TYR A 53 8.56 6.05 -7.92
C TYR A 53 9.93 5.38 -8.07
N ASN A 54 9.98 4.25 -8.79
CA ASN A 54 11.23 3.52 -8.98
C ASN A 54 12.22 4.26 -9.90
N SER A 55 11.74 5.05 -10.88
CA SER A 55 12.62 5.86 -11.74
C SER A 55 13.32 7.00 -11.01
N ARG A 56 12.72 7.48 -9.91
CA ARG A 56 13.30 8.55 -9.06
C ARG A 56 14.24 8.03 -7.98
N ARG A 57 14.31 6.71 -7.79
CA ARG A 57 15.20 6.10 -6.79
C ARG A 57 16.63 6.07 -7.29
N ASP A 58 17.58 6.36 -6.39
CA ASP A 58 18.98 6.14 -6.67
C ASP A 58 19.23 4.67 -7.08
N PRO A 59 19.82 4.42 -8.25
CA PRO A 59 20.07 3.07 -8.76
C PRO A 59 20.84 2.18 -7.79
N LYS A 60 21.77 2.75 -7.02
CA LYS A 60 22.58 2.07 -6.00
C LYS A 60 21.69 1.39 -4.94
N TYR A 61 20.75 2.15 -4.35
CA TYR A 61 19.86 1.62 -3.32
C TYR A 61 18.79 0.69 -3.93
N ALA A 62 18.31 1.01 -5.13
CA ALA A 62 17.36 0.15 -5.84
C ALA A 62 17.99 -1.22 -6.17
N ALA A 63 19.26 -1.27 -6.58
CA ALA A 63 20.00 -2.52 -6.82
C ALA A 63 20.20 -3.31 -5.52
N PHE A 64 20.57 -2.63 -4.43
CA PHE A 64 20.73 -3.26 -3.11
C PHE A 64 19.45 -3.99 -2.66
N TYR A 65 18.30 -3.31 -2.65
CA TYR A 65 17.03 -3.90 -2.21
C TYR A 65 16.54 -5.05 -3.09
N ARG A 66 17.01 -5.14 -4.34
CA ARG A 66 16.72 -6.28 -5.24
C ARG A 66 17.72 -7.42 -5.10
N SER A 67 18.86 -7.21 -4.43
CA SER A 67 19.93 -8.17 -4.31
C SER A 67 19.49 -9.44 -3.55
N LYS A 68 20.13 -10.57 -3.86
CA LYS A 68 19.93 -11.83 -3.14
C LYS A 68 20.36 -11.70 -1.69
N ALA A 69 21.47 -11.00 -1.43
CA ALA A 69 21.96 -10.75 -0.08
C ALA A 69 20.92 -10.08 0.79
N TRP A 70 20.35 -8.94 0.35
CA TRP A 70 19.29 -8.27 1.09
C TRP A 70 18.05 -9.14 1.32
N LYS A 71 17.58 -9.83 0.30
CA LYS A 71 16.40 -10.71 0.42
C LYS A 71 16.61 -11.85 1.43
N MET A 72 17.79 -12.41 1.48
CA MET A 72 18.12 -13.46 2.45
C MET A 72 18.24 -12.88 3.87
N THR A 73 18.99 -11.79 4.04
CA THR A 73 19.19 -11.14 5.34
C THR A 73 17.88 -10.65 5.93
N SER A 74 17.06 -9.96 5.16
CA SER A 74 15.77 -9.45 5.63
C SER A 74 14.79 -10.57 6.00
N LYS A 75 14.72 -11.64 5.21
CA LYS A 75 13.92 -12.83 5.53
C LYS A 75 14.43 -13.54 6.79
N GLY A 76 15.75 -13.70 6.91
CA GLY A 76 16.39 -14.28 8.09
C GLY A 76 16.11 -13.46 9.35
N LYS A 77 16.25 -12.13 9.28
CA LYS A 77 15.94 -11.23 10.41
C LYS A 77 14.48 -11.37 10.86
N LEU A 78 13.52 -11.34 9.94
CA LEU A 78 12.11 -11.54 10.29
C LEU A 78 11.83 -12.89 10.94
N ALA A 79 12.43 -13.96 10.43
CA ALA A 79 12.29 -15.30 10.98
C ALA A 79 12.88 -15.41 12.38
N SER A 80 14.08 -14.85 12.63
CA SER A 80 14.77 -14.91 13.93
C SER A 80 14.00 -14.25 15.07
N ILE A 81 13.21 -13.20 14.77
CA ILE A 81 12.36 -12.52 15.75
C ILE A 81 10.95 -13.11 15.84
N GLY A 82 10.69 -14.25 15.16
CA GLY A 82 9.37 -14.87 15.08
C GLY A 82 8.30 -13.93 14.51
N TYR A 83 8.68 -13.10 13.53
CA TYR A 83 7.79 -12.09 12.89
C TYR A 83 7.14 -11.13 13.88
N ARG A 84 7.77 -10.85 15.01
CA ARG A 84 7.25 -9.87 16.00
C ARG A 84 7.81 -8.48 15.72
N CYS A 85 6.94 -7.46 15.74
CA CYS A 85 7.37 -6.08 15.59
C CYS A 85 8.23 -5.65 16.79
N GLU A 86 9.50 -5.32 16.55
CA GLU A 86 10.45 -4.92 17.59
C GLU A 86 10.25 -3.44 18.01
N ALA A 87 9.88 -2.56 17.08
CA ALA A 87 9.79 -1.11 17.36
C ALA A 87 8.62 -0.72 18.26
N ARG A 88 7.40 -1.18 17.97
CA ARG A 88 6.16 -0.90 18.73
C ARG A 88 5.89 0.59 19.02
N VAL A 89 6.38 1.49 18.15
CA VAL A 89 6.30 2.95 18.34
C VAL A 89 4.97 3.55 17.87
N SER A 90 4.22 2.84 17.03
CA SER A 90 2.91 3.31 16.54
C SER A 90 1.78 2.85 17.46
N PRO A 91 0.80 3.72 17.81
CA PRO A 91 -0.41 3.29 18.52
C PRO A 91 -1.24 2.27 17.72
N ALA A 92 -1.12 2.28 16.39
CA ALA A 92 -1.74 1.30 15.48
C ALA A 92 -0.83 0.08 15.18
N CYS A 93 0.15 -0.21 16.05
CA CYS A 93 1.08 -1.32 15.85
C CYS A 93 0.33 -2.66 15.81
N THR A 94 0.46 -3.39 14.69
CA THR A 94 -0.16 -4.71 14.51
C THR A 94 0.56 -5.83 15.27
N ARG A 95 1.70 -5.55 15.88
CA ARG A 95 2.61 -6.50 16.55
C ARG A 95 3.27 -7.53 15.62
N ILE A 96 2.89 -7.59 14.35
CA ILE A 96 3.42 -8.50 13.35
C ILE A 96 4.39 -7.74 12.44
N ALA A 97 5.68 -8.12 12.46
CA ALA A 97 6.69 -7.57 11.57
C ALA A 97 6.55 -8.17 10.17
N CYS A 98 6.50 -7.32 9.17
CA CYS A 98 6.45 -7.68 7.75
C CYS A 98 7.53 -6.97 6.92
N GLU A 99 8.23 -6.01 7.52
CA GLU A 99 9.29 -5.23 6.88
C GLU A 99 10.51 -5.17 7.80
N VAL A 100 11.68 -4.89 7.21
CA VAL A 100 12.93 -4.67 7.96
C VAL A 100 13.39 -3.24 7.75
N HIS A 101 13.55 -2.51 8.85
CA HIS A 101 14.01 -1.14 8.92
C HIS A 101 15.50 -1.09 9.22
N HIS A 102 16.22 -0.15 8.60
CA HIS A 102 17.61 0.14 8.93
C HIS A 102 17.67 1.21 10.04
N ILE A 103 18.18 0.87 11.21
CA ILE A 103 18.32 1.80 12.36
C ILE A 103 19.17 2.99 11.94
N LYS A 104 20.37 2.75 11.36
CA LYS A 104 21.15 3.76 10.67
C LYS A 104 20.75 3.77 9.20
N PRO A 105 20.23 4.91 8.70
CA PRO A 105 19.68 4.97 7.36
C PRO A 105 20.70 4.57 6.28
N ILE A 106 20.29 3.69 5.36
CA ILE A 106 21.15 3.19 4.28
C ILE A 106 21.74 4.31 3.38
N LYS A 107 21.17 5.51 3.43
CA LYS A 107 21.65 6.67 2.68
C LYS A 107 22.86 7.35 3.33
N THR A 108 23.17 7.05 4.57
CA THR A 108 24.38 7.51 5.25
C THR A 108 25.57 6.59 4.94
N ALA A 109 26.79 7.07 5.06
CA ALA A 109 27.99 6.25 4.86
C ALA A 109 28.01 5.06 5.81
N GLU A 110 27.83 5.31 7.10
CA GLU A 110 27.80 4.27 8.13
C GLU A 110 26.66 3.27 7.92
N GLY A 111 25.45 3.74 7.59
CA GLY A 111 24.31 2.87 7.31
C GLY A 111 24.51 2.03 6.04
N TRP A 112 25.26 2.56 5.06
CA TRP A 112 25.63 1.79 3.88
C TRP A 112 26.62 0.68 4.19
N GLU A 113 27.62 0.93 5.02
CA GLU A 113 28.57 -0.09 5.47
C GLU A 113 27.85 -1.19 6.25
N LYS A 114 26.98 -0.81 7.18
CA LYS A 114 26.23 -1.70 8.07
C LYS A 114 24.91 -2.22 7.50
N ARG A 115 24.71 -2.09 6.17
CA ARG A 115 23.41 -2.40 5.54
C ARG A 115 22.90 -3.83 5.65
N LEU A 116 23.78 -4.78 5.97
CA LEU A 116 23.45 -6.20 6.16
C LEU A 116 23.75 -6.69 7.60
N GLU A 117 24.28 -5.81 8.47
CA GLU A 117 24.55 -6.15 9.85
C GLU A 117 23.23 -6.24 10.64
N TRP A 118 23.06 -7.31 11.39
CA TRP A 118 21.83 -7.61 12.12
C TRP A 118 21.53 -6.56 13.20
N GLU A 119 22.57 -6.00 13.81
CA GLU A 119 22.51 -4.93 14.81
C GLU A 119 21.94 -3.63 14.23
N ASN A 120 22.09 -3.43 12.92
CA ASN A 120 21.53 -2.30 12.19
C ASN A 120 20.13 -2.58 11.61
N LEU A 121 19.58 -3.76 11.85
CA LEU A 121 18.29 -4.19 11.27
C LEU A 121 17.26 -4.43 12.37
N MET A 122 16.06 -3.90 12.15
CA MET A 122 14.92 -4.04 13.03
C MET A 122 13.69 -4.54 12.25
N GLY A 123 13.06 -5.61 12.72
CA GLY A 123 11.81 -6.11 12.13
C GLY A 123 10.61 -5.29 12.62
N VAL A 124 9.84 -4.73 11.70
CA VAL A 124 8.77 -3.79 12.02
C VAL A 124 7.48 -4.08 11.24
N CYS A 125 6.34 -3.68 11.80
CA CYS A 125 5.10 -3.61 11.03
C CYS A 125 5.06 -2.32 10.19
N ILE A 126 4.21 -2.28 9.17
CA ILE A 126 4.08 -1.12 8.27
C ILE A 126 3.81 0.18 9.05
N GLN A 127 2.96 0.15 10.07
CA GLN A 127 2.60 1.32 10.87
C GLN A 127 3.81 1.87 11.64
N CYS A 128 4.58 1.00 12.29
CA CYS A 128 5.80 1.39 12.98
C CYS A 128 6.89 1.86 12.00
N HIS A 129 7.03 1.20 10.84
CA HIS A 129 7.98 1.60 9.80
C HIS A 129 7.70 3.02 9.28
N ASN A 130 6.42 3.34 9.06
CA ASN A 130 6.03 4.70 8.64
C ASN A 130 6.36 5.76 9.70
N VAL A 131 6.23 5.43 10.98
CA VAL A 131 6.61 6.33 12.08
C VAL A 131 8.13 6.54 12.11
N LEU A 132 8.92 5.45 12.04
CA LEU A 132 10.39 5.51 12.04
C LEU A 132 10.96 6.26 10.83
N ASP A 133 10.33 6.15 9.67
CA ASP A 133 10.70 6.89 8.46
C ASP A 133 10.25 8.37 8.46
N ASN A 134 9.71 8.90 9.56
CA ASN A 134 9.10 10.23 9.65
C ASN A 134 7.99 10.46 8.59
N LYS A 135 7.40 9.40 8.10
CA LYS A 135 6.19 9.48 7.26
C LYS A 135 5.04 9.74 8.21
N THR A 136 4.74 11.02 8.47
CA THR A 136 3.59 11.42 9.29
C THR A 136 2.34 10.70 8.79
N PHE A 137 1.75 9.91 9.67
CA PHE A 137 0.47 9.25 9.43
C PHE A 137 -0.59 10.36 9.40
N ARG A 138 -0.88 10.91 8.23
CA ARG A 138 -2.12 11.68 8.05
C ARG A 138 -3.25 10.68 8.03
N SER A 139 -3.78 10.37 9.21
CA SER A 139 -5.10 9.79 9.30
C SER A 139 -6.07 10.84 8.73
N LYS A 140 -7.00 10.41 7.87
CA LYS A 140 -7.98 11.32 7.26
C LYS A 140 -8.98 11.90 8.25
N LYS A 141 -8.81 11.72 9.56
CA LYS A 141 -9.83 12.06 10.56
C LYS A 141 -9.37 12.87 11.78
N ASP A 142 -8.05 12.99 12.06
CA ASP A 142 -7.63 13.70 13.26
C ASP A 142 -6.46 14.64 12.94
N ASN A 143 -6.68 15.92 13.18
CA ASN A 143 -5.72 17.02 13.02
C ASN A 143 -4.66 17.07 14.13
N ASP A 144 -4.48 16.01 14.90
CA ASP A 144 -3.50 15.98 15.99
C ASP A 144 -2.14 15.49 15.46
N VAL A 145 -1.25 16.45 15.25
CA VAL A 145 0.16 16.21 14.94
C VAL A 145 0.83 15.73 16.23
N ILE A 146 1.12 14.43 16.32
CA ILE A 146 1.97 13.89 17.38
C ILE A 146 3.41 14.26 17.07
N ASP A 147 3.99 15.19 17.81
CA ASP A 147 5.41 15.54 17.73
C ASP A 147 6.23 14.42 18.40
N LEU A 148 6.88 13.59 17.58
CA LEU A 148 7.65 12.42 18.01
C LEU A 148 9.03 12.78 18.61
N ARG A 149 9.38 14.06 18.72
CA ARG A 149 10.64 14.49 19.37
C ARG A 149 10.61 14.33 20.88
N ALA A 150 9.45 13.95 21.47
CA ALA A 150 9.26 13.81 22.91
C ALA A 150 9.52 12.40 23.46
N VAL A 151 9.91 11.41 22.65
CA VAL A 151 10.06 10.00 23.08
C VAL A 151 11.53 9.65 23.43
N GLU A 152 12.46 10.59 23.28
CA GLU A 152 13.85 10.42 23.74
C GLU A 152 14.05 11.01 25.14
N ARG A 153 13.43 10.38 26.17
CA ARG A 153 13.86 10.50 27.56
C ARG A 153 13.56 9.23 28.34
#